data_c68f4d45ff54b78799c3ce066b6e71f8
#
_entry.id   c68f4d45ff54b78799c3ce066b6e71f8
#
_cell.length_a   1.000
_cell.length_b   1.000
_cell.length_c   1.000
_cell.angle_alpha   90.00
_cell.angle_beta   90.00
_cell.angle_gamma   90.00
#
_symmetry.space_group_name_H-M   'P 1'
#
loop_
_entity.id
_entity.type
_entity.pdbx_description
1 polymer ?
#
loop_
_entity_poly.entity_id
_entity_poly.type
_entity_poly.pdbx_seq_one_letter_code
_entity_poly.pdbx_strand_id
1 'polypeptide(L)' 'DPLSAEQSINGGARYMKTLLRRYNGDRVLAAAAYNAGIGAVTRYKGVPPYAETLAYVEKVSALYVRYREAMGFRVETPAK' A
#
# COMPACT_ATOMS: atom_id res chain seq x y z
N ASP A 1 24.20 1.16 -0.28
CA ASP A 1 22.96 0.64 0.02
C ASP A 1 22.42 -0.30 -1.00
N PRO A 2 21.99 -1.36 -0.56
CA PRO A 2 21.45 -2.35 -1.46
C PRO A 2 20.24 -1.86 -2.22
N LEU A 3 19.68 -0.77 -1.82
CA LEU A 3 18.50 -0.30 -2.50
C LEU A 3 18.85 0.58 -3.64
N SER A 4 19.30 0.00 -4.71
CA SER A 4 19.50 0.76 -5.91
C SER A 4 18.12 1.15 -6.44
N ALA A 5 18.09 2.13 -7.31
CA ALA A 5 16.85 2.56 -7.91
C ALA A 5 16.19 1.40 -8.64
N GLU A 6 17.00 0.63 -9.30
CA GLU A 6 16.51 -0.50 -10.04
C GLU A 6 15.83 -1.51 -9.12
N GLN A 7 16.46 -1.74 -8.00
CA GLN A 7 15.93 -2.65 -7.03
C GLN A 7 14.63 -2.13 -6.45
N SER A 8 14.55 -0.84 -6.26
CA SER A 8 13.34 -0.23 -5.76
C SER A 8 12.18 -0.45 -6.70
N ILE A 9 12.44 -0.31 -7.98
CA ILE A 9 11.38 -0.47 -8.96
C ILE A 9 10.91 -1.91 -9.02
N ASN A 10 11.84 -2.83 -9.18
CA ASN A 10 11.46 -4.22 -9.31
C ASN A 10 11.16 -4.88 -7.99
N GLY A 11 12.01 -4.62 -7.01
CA GLY A 11 11.83 -5.22 -5.71
C GLY A 11 10.63 -4.68 -4.97
N GLY A 12 10.33 -3.41 -5.21
CA GLY A 12 9.20 -2.78 -4.55
C GLY A 12 7.88 -3.41 -4.94
N ALA A 13 7.71 -3.68 -6.23
CA ALA A 13 6.49 -4.29 -6.70
C ALA A 13 6.31 -5.69 -6.13
N ARG A 14 7.40 -6.42 -6.06
CA ARG A 14 7.38 -7.76 -5.51
C ARG A 14 7.05 -7.75 -4.04
N TYR A 15 7.64 -6.80 -3.35
CA TYR A 15 7.44 -6.67 -1.92
C TYR A 15 6.00 -6.30 -1.63
N MET A 16 5.44 -5.39 -2.43
CA MET A 16 4.04 -5.01 -2.25
C MET A 16 3.13 -6.20 -2.43
N LYS A 17 3.43 -7.05 -3.40
CA LYS A 17 2.65 -8.24 -3.63
C LYS A 17 2.70 -9.17 -2.42
N THR A 18 3.88 -9.29 -1.84
CA THR A 18 4.07 -10.09 -0.64
C THR A 18 3.24 -9.53 0.52
N LEU A 19 3.26 -8.21 0.66
CA LEU A 19 2.50 -7.57 1.72
C LEU A 19 1.00 -7.75 1.52
N LEU A 20 0.54 -7.64 0.28
CA LEU A 20 -0.86 -7.85 0.01
C LEU A 20 -1.29 -9.26 0.40
N ARG A 21 -0.42 -10.21 0.14
CA ARG A 21 -0.71 -11.58 0.51
C ARG A 21 -0.75 -11.73 2.01
N ARG A 22 0.18 -11.09 2.68
CA ARG A 22 0.27 -11.15 4.13
C ARG A 22 -0.97 -10.58 4.79
N TYR A 23 -1.53 -9.54 4.21
CA TYR A 23 -2.68 -8.87 4.80
C TYR A 23 -4.00 -9.22 4.10
N ASN A 24 -4.00 -10.33 3.40
CA ASN A 24 -5.22 -10.85 2.78
C ASN A 24 -5.85 -9.87 1.80
N GLY A 25 -5.03 -9.17 1.06
CA GLY A 25 -5.52 -8.26 0.05
C GLY A 25 -5.86 -6.88 0.56
N ASP A 26 -5.61 -6.62 1.83
CA ASP A 26 -5.91 -5.31 2.41
C ASP A 26 -4.85 -4.32 1.93
N ARG A 27 -5.23 -3.49 0.98
CA ARG A 27 -4.28 -2.55 0.38
C ARG A 27 -3.84 -1.45 1.34
N VAL A 28 -4.71 -1.08 2.25
CA VAL A 28 -4.37 -0.06 3.22
C VAL A 28 -3.26 -0.55 4.15
N LEU A 29 -3.43 -1.75 4.67
CA LEU A 29 -2.42 -2.31 5.55
C LEU A 29 -1.13 -2.59 4.80
N ALA A 30 -1.25 -3.08 3.56
CA ALA A 30 -0.06 -3.35 2.77
C ALA A 30 0.71 -2.06 2.49
N ALA A 31 0.01 -1.00 2.16
CA ALA A 31 0.66 0.28 1.90
C ALA A 31 1.29 0.83 3.16
N ALA A 32 0.62 0.69 4.28
CA ALA A 32 1.17 1.16 5.55
C ALA A 32 2.43 0.39 5.89
N ALA A 33 2.42 -0.91 5.69
CA ALA A 33 3.60 -1.72 5.96
C ALA A 33 4.73 -1.40 5.01
N TYR A 34 4.39 -1.10 3.77
CA TYR A 34 5.41 -0.74 2.80
C TYR A 34 6.13 0.53 3.22
N ASN A 35 5.39 1.49 3.74
CA ASN A 35 5.97 2.76 4.15
C ASN A 35 6.58 2.73 5.55
N ALA A 36 5.89 2.16 6.49
CA ALA A 36 6.32 2.20 7.89
C ALA A 36 6.97 0.92 8.38
N GLY A 37 6.77 -0.18 7.66
CA GLY A 37 7.34 -1.45 8.07
C GLY A 37 6.32 -2.35 8.71
N ILE A 38 6.51 -3.64 8.53
CA ILE A 38 5.61 -4.64 9.12
C ILE A 38 5.60 -4.52 10.63
N GLY A 39 6.76 -4.24 11.22
CA GLY A 39 6.84 -4.12 12.66
C GLY A 39 5.95 -3.04 13.22
N ALA A 40 5.89 -1.90 12.53
CA ALA A 40 5.04 -0.80 12.98
C ALA A 40 3.57 -1.17 12.84
N VAL A 41 3.20 -1.81 11.75
CA VAL A 41 1.81 -2.22 11.55
C VAL A 41 1.41 -3.22 12.63
N THR A 42 2.31 -4.12 12.95
CA THR A 42 2.04 -5.11 13.99
C THR A 42 1.89 -4.44 15.34
N ARG A 43 2.79 -3.50 15.62
CA ARG A 43 2.78 -2.82 16.91
C ARG A 43 1.48 -2.07 17.13
N TYR A 44 1.00 -1.38 16.12
CA TYR A 44 -0.21 -0.57 16.25
C TYR A 44 -1.46 -1.33 15.85
N LYS A 45 -1.29 -2.56 15.41
CA LYS A 45 -2.41 -3.39 14.99
C LYS A 45 -3.23 -2.71 13.91
N GLY A 46 -2.54 -2.07 13.01
CA GLY A 46 -3.19 -1.35 11.92
C GLY A 46 -2.26 -0.29 11.40
N VAL A 47 -2.82 0.71 10.76
CA VAL A 47 -2.01 1.78 10.20
C VAL A 47 -1.42 2.58 11.35
N PRO A 48 -0.08 2.69 11.41
CA PRO A 48 0.54 3.48 12.47
C PRO A 48 0.17 4.95 12.31
N PRO A 49 0.02 5.68 13.40
CA PRO A 49 -0.39 7.08 13.32
C PRO A 49 0.77 8.00 13.01
N TYR A 50 1.57 7.64 12.02
CA TYR A 50 2.67 8.47 11.56
C TYR A 50 2.16 9.33 10.43
N ALA A 51 2.40 10.63 10.51
CA ALA A 51 1.91 11.55 9.49
C ALA A 51 2.32 11.12 8.09
N GLU A 52 3.57 10.70 7.96
CA GLU A 52 4.07 10.28 6.66
C GLU A 52 3.33 9.04 6.14
N THR A 53 3.09 8.08 7.02
CA THR A 53 2.43 6.86 6.63
C THR A 53 0.98 7.12 6.27
N LEU A 54 0.32 7.95 7.04
CA LEU A 54 -1.07 8.29 6.75
C LEU A 54 -1.20 8.96 5.39
N ALA A 55 -0.29 9.88 5.10
CA ALA A 55 -0.30 10.57 3.81
C ALA A 55 -0.01 9.60 2.69
N TYR A 56 0.92 8.68 2.92
CA TYR A 56 1.28 7.71 1.90
C TYR A 56 0.12 6.78 1.57
N VAL A 57 -0.56 6.30 2.60
CA VAL A 57 -1.70 5.41 2.41
C VAL A 57 -2.79 6.12 1.62
N GLU A 58 -3.03 7.38 1.94
CA GLU A 58 -4.03 8.14 1.24
C GLU A 58 -3.69 8.30 -0.23
N LYS A 59 -2.43 8.60 -0.50
CA LYS A 59 -1.96 8.79 -1.85
C LYS A 59 -2.06 7.50 -2.67
N VAL A 60 -1.63 6.41 -2.09
CA VAL A 60 -1.67 5.13 -2.79
C VAL A 60 -3.09 4.71 -3.07
N SER A 61 -3.98 4.93 -2.12
CA SER A 61 -5.37 4.58 -2.30
C SER A 61 -5.99 5.36 -3.46
N ALA A 62 -5.67 6.64 -3.55
CA ALA A 62 -6.19 7.46 -4.63
C ALA A 62 -5.64 7.00 -5.97
N LEU A 63 -4.36 6.65 -6.01
CA LEU A 63 -3.76 6.17 -7.25
C LEU A 63 -4.36 4.84 -7.68
N TYR A 64 -4.66 4.00 -6.74
CA TYR A 64 -5.25 2.72 -7.04
C TYR A 64 -6.61 2.88 -7.68
N VAL A 65 -7.41 3.78 -7.16
CA VAL A 65 -8.73 4.04 -7.72
C VAL A 65 -8.61 4.55 -9.15
N ARG A 66 -7.69 5.48 -9.36
CA ARG A 66 -7.48 6.02 -10.70
C ARG A 66 -7.01 4.95 -11.67
N TYR A 67 -6.13 4.10 -11.20
CA TYR A 67 -5.59 3.04 -12.02
C TYR A 67 -6.72 2.10 -12.47
N ARG A 68 -7.58 1.74 -11.54
CA ARG A 68 -8.68 0.85 -11.84
C ARG A 68 -9.63 1.48 -12.85
N GLU A 69 -9.88 2.75 -12.71
CA GLU A 69 -10.76 3.43 -13.64
C GLU A 69 -10.15 3.52 -15.02
N ALA A 70 -8.85 3.77 -15.07
CA ALA A 70 -8.17 3.85 -16.35
C ALA A 70 -8.17 2.51 -17.06
N MET A 71 -8.21 1.42 -16.31
CA MET A 71 -8.24 0.10 -16.89
C MET A 71 -9.64 -0.32 -17.29
N GLY A 72 -10.63 0.52 -17.09
CA GLY A 72 -11.97 0.19 -17.48
C GLY A 72 -12.79 -0.47 -16.39
N PHE A 73 -12.23 -0.62 -15.22
CA PHE A 73 -12.98 -1.19 -14.11
C PHE A 73 -13.76 -0.10 -13.42
N ARG A 74 -14.95 -0.42 -13.05
CA ARG A 74 -15.74 0.50 -12.33
C ARG A 74 -15.50 0.32 -10.86
N VAL A 75 -15.14 1.38 -10.20
CA VAL A 75 -14.97 1.32 -8.77
C VAL A 75 -16.31 1.54 -8.14
N GLU A 76 -16.82 0.51 -7.51
CA GLU A 76 -18.12 0.63 -6.91
C GLU A 76 -17.99 1.25 -5.56
N THR A 77 -18.67 2.31 -5.35
CA THR A 77 -18.69 2.82 -4.02
C THR A 77 -19.85 2.16 -3.33
N PRO A 78 -19.71 1.92 -2.07
CA PRO A 78 -20.80 1.34 -1.33
C PRO A 78 -21.99 2.24 -1.47
N ALA A 79 -23.07 1.64 -1.64
CA ALA A 79 -24.25 2.41 -1.81
C ALA A 79 -24.31 3.34 -0.66
N LYS A 80 -24.48 4.44 -0.94
CA LYS A 80 -24.55 5.27 0.08
C LYS A 80 -25.82 5.46 0.39
#